data_a4c9af1005d9403b6e72951f06524713
#
_entry.id   a4c9af1005d9403b6e72951f06524713
#
_cell.length_a   1.000
_cell.length_b   1.000
_cell.length_c   1.000
_cell.angle_alpha   90.00
_cell.angle_beta   90.00
_cell.angle_gamma   90.00
#
_symmetry.space_group_name_H-M   'P 1'
#
loop_
_entity.id
_entity.type
_entity.pdbx_description
1 polymer ?
#
loop_
_entity_poly.entity_id
_entity_poly.type
_entity_poly.pdbx_seq_one_letter_code
_entity_poly.pdbx_strand_id
1 'polypeptide(L)' 'MLRVMSRRGDDRITWDGQKAQAGDAEATAAVREAERIFAQERAKGATAFRVETGKPLQRIDQFDETAEQIVMVPRVVGG' A
#
# COMPACT_ATOMS: atom_id res chain seq x y z
N MET A 1 1.95 4.36 -4.55
CA MET A 1 2.98 3.39 -4.15
C MET A 1 2.54 2.63 -2.92
N LEU A 2 2.74 1.35 -2.90
CA LEU A 2 2.54 0.52 -1.72
C LEU A 2 3.90 0.04 -1.22
N ARG A 3 4.18 0.24 0.06
CA ARG A 3 5.41 -0.20 0.70
C ARG A 3 5.06 -1.14 1.84
N VAL A 4 5.57 -2.35 1.78
CA VAL A 4 5.36 -3.35 2.83
C VAL A 4 6.66 -3.52 3.61
N MET A 5 6.63 -3.17 4.86
CA MET A 5 7.79 -3.30 5.74
C MET A 5 7.84 -4.71 6.31
N SER A 6 9.03 -5.30 6.36
CA SER A 6 9.24 -6.62 6.93
C SER A 6 10.62 -6.71 7.56
N ARG A 7 10.88 -7.83 8.25
CA ARG A 7 12.20 -8.07 8.85
C ARG A 7 13.31 -8.20 7.81
N ARG A 8 12.96 -8.54 6.58
CA ARG A 8 13.92 -8.75 5.49
C ARG A 8 14.14 -7.52 4.64
N GLY A 9 13.55 -6.38 5.04
CA GLY A 9 13.57 -5.16 4.29
C GLY A 9 12.17 -4.75 3.91
N ASP A 10 12.02 -3.98 2.85
CA ASP A 10 10.71 -3.55 2.39
C ASP A 10 10.50 -3.87 0.91
N ASP A 11 9.31 -4.30 0.59
CA ASP A 11 8.85 -4.50 -0.77
C ASP A 11 8.04 -3.29 -1.20
N ARG A 12 8.26 -2.84 -2.43
CA ARG A 12 7.56 -1.68 -2.97
C ARG A 12 6.91 -2.01 -4.28
N ILE A 13 5.68 -1.55 -4.45
CA ILE A 13 4.98 -1.58 -5.73
C ILE A 13 4.62 -0.15 -6.07
N THR A 14 5.08 0.32 -7.23
CA THR A 14 4.82 1.67 -7.69
C THR A 14 3.89 1.65 -8.89
N TRP A 15 3.06 2.66 -9.00
CA TRP A 15 2.21 2.87 -10.17
C TRP A 15 1.99 4.36 -10.35
N ASP A 16 1.64 4.73 -11.58
CA ASP A 16 1.22 6.11 -11.88
C ASP A 16 -0.29 6.18 -11.70
N GLY A 17 -0.74 6.93 -10.69
CA GLY A 17 -2.16 7.04 -10.37
C GLY A 17 -2.99 7.63 -11.50
N GLN A 18 -2.42 8.58 -12.25
CA GLN A 18 -3.12 9.18 -13.39
C GLN A 18 -3.29 8.18 -14.52
N LYS A 19 -2.25 7.40 -14.81
CA LYS A 19 -2.33 6.35 -15.82
C LYS A 19 -3.30 5.26 -15.43
N ALA A 20 -3.33 4.89 -14.15
CA ALA A 20 -4.27 3.88 -13.66
C ALA A 20 -5.71 4.36 -13.85
N GLN A 21 -6.01 5.63 -13.56
CA GLN A 21 -7.33 6.21 -13.77
C GLN A 21 -7.70 6.31 -15.25
N ALA A 22 -6.70 6.48 -16.11
CA ALA A 22 -6.89 6.52 -17.56
C ALA A 22 -7.02 5.12 -18.19
N GLY A 23 -6.90 4.06 -17.40
CA GLY A 23 -7.06 2.69 -17.90
C GLY A 23 -5.80 2.10 -18.51
N ASP A 24 -4.62 2.66 -18.22
CA ASP A 24 -3.36 2.10 -18.68
C ASP A 24 -3.17 0.68 -18.12
N ALA A 25 -2.85 -0.28 -19.01
CA ALA A 25 -2.81 -1.69 -18.64
C ALA A 25 -1.73 -2.00 -17.60
N GLU A 26 -0.53 -1.42 -17.74
CA GLU A 26 0.56 -1.64 -16.78
C GLU A 26 0.23 -1.04 -15.41
N ALA A 27 -0.27 0.19 -15.40
CA ALA A 27 -0.63 0.87 -14.14
C ALA A 27 -1.77 0.14 -13.45
N THR A 28 -2.78 -0.31 -14.20
CA THR A 28 -3.91 -1.07 -13.66
C THR A 28 -3.44 -2.41 -13.07
N ALA A 29 -2.53 -3.10 -13.75
CA ALA A 29 -1.98 -4.35 -13.26
C ALA A 29 -1.20 -4.15 -11.95
N ALA A 30 -0.42 -3.08 -11.86
CA ALA A 30 0.31 -2.74 -10.64
C ALA A 30 -0.63 -2.43 -9.48
N VAL A 31 -1.72 -1.70 -9.74
CA VAL A 31 -2.73 -1.38 -8.73
C VAL A 31 -3.40 -2.66 -8.21
N ARG A 32 -3.76 -3.57 -9.10
CA ARG A 32 -4.39 -4.85 -8.71
C ARG A 32 -3.45 -5.69 -7.85
N GLU A 33 -2.18 -5.73 -8.21
CA GLU A 33 -1.18 -6.45 -7.42
C GLU A 33 -1.01 -5.81 -6.04
N ALA A 34 -0.94 -4.49 -5.98
CA ALA A 34 -0.84 -3.77 -4.73
C ALA A 34 -2.07 -4.01 -3.84
N GLU A 35 -3.26 -3.98 -4.44
CA GLU A 35 -4.51 -4.25 -3.71
C GLU A 35 -4.54 -5.66 -3.15
N ARG A 36 -4.08 -6.64 -3.92
CA ARG A 36 -3.98 -8.03 -3.48
C ARG A 36 -3.04 -8.17 -2.29
N ILE A 37 -1.88 -7.54 -2.35
CA ILE A 37 -0.91 -7.57 -1.26
C ILE A 37 -1.45 -6.85 -0.04
N PHE A 38 -2.11 -5.71 -0.22
CA PHE A 38 -2.75 -4.98 0.85
C PHE A 38 -3.73 -5.88 1.61
N ALA A 39 -4.63 -6.54 0.89
CA ALA A 39 -5.62 -7.43 1.51
C ALA A 39 -4.94 -8.60 2.22
N GLN A 40 -3.92 -9.18 1.62
CA GLN A 40 -3.18 -10.29 2.19
C GLN A 40 -2.47 -9.89 3.49
N GLU A 41 -1.82 -8.74 3.50
CA GLU A 41 -1.12 -8.26 4.70
C GLU A 41 -2.09 -7.83 5.79
N ARG A 42 -3.23 -7.23 5.42
CA ARG A 42 -4.28 -6.90 6.38
C ARG A 42 -4.82 -8.16 7.05
N ALA A 43 -4.99 -9.23 6.30
CA ALA A 43 -5.45 -10.51 6.85
C ALA A 43 -4.47 -11.09 7.86
N LYS A 44 -3.19 -10.78 7.72
CA LYS A 44 -2.15 -11.19 8.68
C LYS A 44 -2.08 -10.28 9.92
N GLY A 45 -2.87 -9.22 9.94
CA GLY A 45 -2.91 -8.28 11.05
C GLY A 45 -2.05 -7.03 10.87
N ALA A 46 -1.52 -6.79 9.68
CA ALA A 46 -0.74 -5.59 9.41
C ALA A 46 -1.60 -4.35 9.50
N THR A 47 -1.00 -3.23 9.93
CA THR A 47 -1.65 -1.93 9.97
C THR A 47 -1.22 -1.14 8.73
N ALA A 48 -2.17 -0.51 8.07
CA ALA A 48 -1.91 0.30 6.89
C ALA A 48 -2.04 1.79 7.21
N PHE A 49 -1.11 2.58 6.69
CA PHE A 49 -1.10 4.03 6.84
C PHE A 49 -1.01 4.69 5.48
N ARG A 50 -1.81 5.73 5.31
CA ARG A 50 -1.74 6.60 4.15
C ARG A 50 -0.78 7.74 4.47
N VAL A 51 0.23 7.92 3.63
CA VAL A 51 1.25 8.96 3.78
C VAL A 51 1.14 9.92 2.62
N GLU A 52 0.91 11.20 2.91
CA GLU A 52 0.86 12.25 1.91
C GLU A 52 1.70 13.43 2.37
N THR A 53 2.39 14.07 1.42
CA THR A 53 3.22 15.24 1.68
C THR A 53 2.39 16.34 2.31
N GLY A 54 2.87 16.87 3.42
CA GLY A 54 2.22 17.98 4.11
C GLY A 54 0.98 17.63 4.91
N LYS A 55 0.66 16.34 5.05
CA LYS A 55 -0.50 15.88 5.81
C LYS A 55 -0.09 14.92 6.93
N PRO A 56 -0.86 14.87 8.03
CA PRO A 56 -0.61 13.89 9.07
C PRO A 56 -0.76 12.46 8.56
N LEU A 57 -0.03 11.56 9.18
CA LEU A 57 -0.15 10.14 8.94
C LEU A 57 -1.59 9.68 9.27
N GLN A 58 -2.22 8.96 8.36
CA GLN A 58 -3.59 8.51 8.53
C GLN A 58 -3.69 6.99 8.43
N ARG A 59 -4.24 6.36 9.47
CA ARG A 59 -4.53 4.93 9.42
C ARG A 59 -5.70 4.67 8.48
N ILE A 60 -5.57 3.66 7.62
CA ILE A 60 -6.64 3.27 6.69
C ILE A 60 -6.94 1.79 6.82
N ASP A 61 -8.20 1.43 6.60
CA ASP A 61 -8.64 0.03 6.64
C ASP A 61 -8.90 -0.52 5.24
N GLN A 62 -8.99 0.35 4.25
CA GLN A 62 -9.24 -0.02 2.86
C GLN A 62 -8.16 0.53 1.96
N PHE A 63 -7.90 -0.19 0.87
CA PHE A 63 -6.92 0.23 -0.12
C PHE A 63 -7.40 1.50 -0.83
N ASP A 64 -6.50 2.46 -1.01
CA ASP A 64 -6.76 3.72 -1.69
C ASP A 64 -5.71 3.92 -2.78
N GLU A 65 -6.09 3.68 -4.03
CA GLU A 65 -5.18 3.82 -5.16
C GLU A 65 -4.76 5.26 -5.43
N THR A 66 -5.50 6.23 -4.88
CA THR A 66 -5.18 7.66 -5.04
C THR A 66 -4.16 8.16 -4.04
N ALA A 67 -3.85 7.39 -3.01
CA ALA A 67 -2.85 7.78 -2.02
C ALA A 67 -1.46 7.87 -2.63
N GLU A 68 -0.69 8.89 -2.27
CA GLU A 68 0.70 9.00 -2.71
C GLU A 68 1.50 7.78 -2.31
N GLN A 69 1.31 7.36 -1.06
CA GLN A 69 2.00 6.22 -0.50
C GLN A 69 1.14 5.54 0.55
N ILE A 70 1.13 4.21 0.50
CA ILE A 70 0.55 3.40 1.57
C ILE A 70 1.68 2.60 2.17
N VAL A 71 1.85 2.70 3.49
CA VAL A 71 2.86 1.95 4.23
C VAL A 71 2.16 0.89 5.06
N MET A 72 2.56 -0.36 4.90
CA MET A 72 2.04 -1.46 5.71
C MET A 72 3.08 -1.89 6.73
N VAL A 73 2.67 -1.86 7.99
CA VAL A 73 3.52 -2.23 9.10
C VAL A 73 3.04 -3.58 9.64
N PRO A 74 3.90 -4.60 9.66
CA PRO A 74 3.49 -5.92 10.13
C PRO A 74 3.13 -5.88 11.60
N ARG A 75 2.24 -6.78 11.98
CA ARG A 75 1.90 -6.95 13.39
C ARG A 75 3.12 -7.43 14.15
N VAL A 76 3.47 -6.70 15.20
CA VAL A 76 4.52 -7.13 16.10
C VAL A 76 3.89 -8.04 17.14
N VAL A 77 4.23 -9.31 17.05
CA VAL A 77 3.85 -10.26 18.12
C VAL A 77 4.87 -10.07 19.22
N GLY A 78 4.49 -9.37 20.25
CA GLY A 78 5.32 -9.18 21.40
C GLY A 78 5.57 -10.53 22.05
N GLY A 79 6.80 -10.93 22.06
CA GLY A 79 7.23 -12.11 22.78
C GLY A 79 7.23 -11.83 24.27
#